data_876fa1e40216f94335a93237d1fa6a22
#
_entry.id   876fa1e40216f94335a93237d1fa6a22
#
_cell.length_a   1.000
_cell.length_b   1.000
_cell.length_c   1.000
_cell.angle_alpha   90.00
_cell.angle_beta   90.00
_cell.angle_gamma   90.00
#
_symmetry.space_group_name_H-M   'P 1'
#
loop_
_entity.id
_entity.type
_entity.pdbx_description
1 polymer ?
#
loop_
_entity_poly.entity_id
_entity_poly.type
_entity_poly.pdbx_seq_one_letter_code
_entity_poly.pdbx_strand_id
1 'polypeptide(L)'
;MSQPILQAKNIWKEYGDTCVLERINVAIDPGEFITVVGASGCGKSTFLKLILGTEQASRGELLMDGEPIPNQPDEQRGIVFQKYSVFPHLTALGNVMLADEFSHSKLLGKLFGKTKQEVKERAEAMLERVGLSHALHRYPHELSGGMQQRLAIAQALMKQPRVMLLDEPFGALDPGIRADMHTLIHELWQQQGLTIFMVTHDLKEGFKLGSRLWVFDKIRHDPHAPERFGAQITYDIALNHQQLGAQDLKDIQHSIKRGEQA
;
A
#
# COMPACT_ATOMS: atom_id res chain seq x y z
N MET A 1 -2.56 26.70 0.19
CA MET A 1 -1.94 25.37 0.31
C MET A 1 -3.05 24.40 0.69
N SER A 2 -3.22 23.32 -0.03
CA SER A 2 -4.19 22.28 0.30
C SER A 2 -3.81 21.64 1.65
N GLN A 3 -4.78 21.24 2.43
CA GLN A 3 -4.53 20.48 3.65
C GLN A 3 -4.01 19.09 3.26
N PRO A 4 -2.89 18.61 3.85
CA PRO A 4 -2.38 17.27 3.54
C PRO A 4 -3.40 16.21 3.95
N ILE A 5 -3.56 15.17 3.12
CA ILE A 5 -4.44 14.04 3.42
C ILE A 5 -3.89 13.20 4.59
N LEU A 6 -2.56 13.12 4.69
CA LEU A 6 -1.89 12.37 5.73
C LEU A 6 -0.67 13.13 6.26
N GLN A 7 -0.49 13.16 7.58
CA GLN A 7 0.63 13.83 8.23
C GLN A 7 1.20 12.97 9.34
N ALA A 8 2.50 12.69 9.26
CA ALA A 8 3.26 12.05 10.33
C ALA A 8 4.11 13.11 11.03
N LYS A 9 3.96 13.21 12.36
CA LYS A 9 4.70 14.16 13.21
C LYS A 9 5.53 13.39 14.22
N ASN A 10 6.84 13.34 14.00
CA ASN A 10 7.81 12.71 14.89
C ASN A 10 7.43 11.26 15.27
N ILE A 11 7.04 10.46 14.28
CA ILE A 11 6.61 9.08 14.49
C ILE A 11 7.79 8.21 14.88
N TRP A 12 7.57 7.42 15.94
CA TRP A 12 8.42 6.33 16.38
C TRP A 12 7.62 5.04 16.50
N LYS A 13 8.23 3.92 16.19
CA LYS A 13 7.67 2.59 16.46
C LYS A 13 8.70 1.69 17.06
N GLU A 14 8.38 1.18 18.24
CA GLU A 14 9.20 0.29 19.04
C GLU A 14 8.41 -0.99 19.36
N TYR A 15 9.10 -2.12 19.40
CA TYR A 15 8.60 -3.40 19.87
C TYR A 15 9.53 -3.91 20.97
N GLY A 16 9.13 -3.77 22.23
CA GLY A 16 10.02 -3.96 23.36
C GLY A 16 11.22 -3.02 23.26
N ASP A 17 12.44 -3.56 23.27
CA ASP A 17 13.67 -2.80 23.16
C ASP A 17 14.09 -2.48 21.71
N THR A 18 13.38 -3.03 20.72
CA THR A 18 13.72 -2.85 19.31
C THR A 18 13.03 -1.62 18.72
N CYS A 19 13.82 -0.63 18.33
CA CYS A 19 13.36 0.52 17.56
C CYS A 19 13.30 0.17 16.07
N VAL A 20 12.10 0.21 15.48
CA VAL A 20 11.88 -0.10 14.05
C VAL A 20 11.81 1.17 13.21
N LEU A 21 11.10 2.19 13.69
CA LEU A 21 11.00 3.50 13.03
C LEU A 21 11.35 4.59 14.02
N GLU A 22 12.07 5.60 13.55
CA GLU A 22 12.40 6.75 14.38
C GLU A 22 12.28 8.07 13.62
N ARG A 23 11.70 9.08 14.28
CA ARG A 23 11.64 10.48 13.81
C ARG A 23 11.05 10.65 12.40
N ILE A 24 10.06 9.86 12.01
CA ILE A 24 9.41 10.05 10.71
C ILE A 24 8.57 11.32 10.75
N ASN A 25 8.87 12.26 9.86
CA ASN A 25 8.16 13.51 9.69
C ASN A 25 7.86 13.72 8.20
N VAL A 26 6.58 13.63 7.82
CA VAL A 26 6.14 13.82 6.43
C VAL A 26 4.74 14.42 6.37
N ALA A 27 4.48 15.13 5.27
CA ALA A 27 3.14 15.55 4.87
C ALA A 27 2.90 15.06 3.43
N ILE A 28 1.72 14.54 3.19
CA ILE A 28 1.32 13.90 1.94
C ILE A 28 0.07 14.62 1.42
N ASP A 29 0.13 15.11 0.21
CA ASP A 29 -1.00 15.76 -0.45
C ASP A 29 -1.95 14.71 -1.06
N PRO A 30 -3.26 15.02 -1.18
CA PRO A 30 -4.19 14.14 -1.87
C PRO A 30 -3.74 13.86 -3.31
N GLY A 31 -3.86 12.59 -3.74
CA GLY A 31 -3.52 12.18 -5.09
C GLY A 31 -2.04 11.93 -5.35
N GLU A 32 -1.16 12.00 -4.34
CA GLU A 32 0.24 11.59 -4.51
C GLU A 32 0.36 10.07 -4.63
N PHE A 33 1.30 9.60 -5.45
CA PHE A 33 1.71 8.20 -5.50
C PHE A 33 3.12 8.07 -4.91
N ILE A 34 3.19 7.66 -3.66
CA ILE A 34 4.43 7.52 -2.92
C ILE A 34 4.97 6.10 -3.09
N THR A 35 6.16 5.95 -3.64
CA THR A 35 6.87 4.68 -3.63
C THR A 35 7.88 4.65 -2.50
N VAL A 36 7.87 3.57 -1.71
CA VAL A 36 8.69 3.39 -0.50
C VAL A 36 9.68 2.28 -0.76
N VAL A 37 10.96 2.61 -0.77
CA VAL A 37 12.06 1.66 -0.98
C VAL A 37 13.00 1.63 0.22
N GLY A 38 13.81 0.58 0.32
CA GLY A 38 14.78 0.40 1.40
C GLY A 38 15.05 -1.07 1.67
N ALA A 39 16.06 -1.37 2.48
CA ALA A 39 16.46 -2.72 2.84
C ALA A 39 15.30 -3.55 3.43
N SER A 40 15.40 -4.89 3.33
CA SER A 40 14.44 -5.78 3.98
C SER A 40 14.49 -5.59 5.50
N GLY A 41 13.33 -5.59 6.15
CA GLY A 41 13.25 -5.41 7.61
C GLY A 41 13.45 -3.97 8.12
N CYS A 42 13.67 -2.96 7.27
CA CYS A 42 13.85 -1.57 7.72
C CYS A 42 12.55 -0.85 8.14
N GLY A 43 11.42 -1.55 8.26
CA GLY A 43 10.19 -0.97 8.82
C GLY A 43 9.17 -0.42 7.80
N LYS A 44 9.37 -0.62 6.48
CA LYS A 44 8.42 -0.16 5.43
C LYS A 44 7.00 -0.68 5.64
N SER A 45 6.84 -1.99 5.78
CA SER A 45 5.53 -2.60 6.06
C SER A 45 4.97 -2.20 7.43
N THR A 46 5.84 -1.92 8.42
CA THR A 46 5.45 -1.37 9.72
C THR A 46 4.83 0.02 9.55
N PHE A 47 5.43 0.87 8.71
CA PHE A 47 4.86 2.19 8.42
C PHE A 47 3.50 2.08 7.71
N LEU A 48 3.33 1.16 6.75
CA LEU A 48 2.02 0.89 6.15
C LEU A 48 0.98 0.44 7.19
N LYS A 49 1.37 -0.40 8.16
CA LYS A 49 0.47 -0.84 9.24
C LYS A 49 0.06 0.31 10.17
N LEU A 50 0.93 1.30 10.40
CA LEU A 50 0.58 2.52 11.12
C LEU A 50 -0.48 3.32 10.35
N ILE A 51 -0.28 3.52 9.03
CA ILE A 51 -1.26 4.21 8.18
C ILE A 51 -2.58 3.43 8.15
N LEU A 52 -2.55 2.10 8.06
CA LEU A 52 -3.75 1.25 8.07
C LEU A 52 -4.51 1.33 9.42
N GLY A 53 -3.80 1.64 10.53
CA GLY A 53 -4.36 1.65 11.88
C GLY A 53 -4.36 0.28 12.56
N THR A 54 -3.67 -0.74 12.00
CA THR A 54 -3.48 -2.05 12.66
C THR A 54 -2.36 -2.03 13.68
N GLU A 55 -1.49 -1.02 13.62
CA GLU A 55 -0.43 -0.73 14.57
C GLU A 55 -0.54 0.73 15.04
N GLN A 56 -0.03 1.01 16.22
CA GLN A 56 0.04 2.36 16.76
C GLN A 56 1.49 2.82 16.86
N ALA A 57 1.73 4.11 16.65
CA ALA A 57 3.01 4.72 16.93
C ALA A 57 3.31 4.62 18.44
N SER A 58 4.57 4.35 18.79
CA SER A 58 5.01 4.37 20.18
C SER A 58 5.15 5.81 20.70
N ARG A 59 5.48 6.75 19.79
CA ARG A 59 5.56 8.20 20.04
C ARG A 59 5.23 8.95 18.76
N GLY A 60 4.80 10.21 18.89
CA GLY A 60 4.42 11.08 17.79
C GLY A 60 2.95 10.94 17.43
N GLU A 61 2.54 11.61 16.36
CA GLU A 61 1.15 11.67 15.91
C GLU A 61 1.06 11.35 14.41
N LEU A 62 0.15 10.45 14.04
CA LEU A 62 -0.21 10.18 12.66
C LEU A 62 -1.64 10.64 12.43
N LEU A 63 -1.81 11.61 11.53
CA LEU A 63 -3.07 12.29 11.28
C LEU A 63 -3.55 12.03 9.85
N MET A 64 -4.85 11.89 9.69
CA MET A 64 -5.53 11.91 8.39
C MET A 64 -6.55 13.05 8.39
N ASP A 65 -6.49 13.95 7.41
CA ASP A 65 -7.30 15.19 7.36
C ASP A 65 -7.19 16.06 8.64
N GLY A 66 -6.03 16.00 9.31
CA GLY A 66 -5.79 16.72 10.56
C GLY A 66 -6.26 16.03 11.84
N GLU A 67 -6.96 14.90 11.74
CA GLU A 67 -7.45 14.10 12.87
C GLU A 67 -6.60 12.85 13.09
N PRO A 68 -6.42 12.38 14.33
CA PRO A 68 -5.69 11.15 14.60
C PRO A 68 -6.27 9.94 13.86
N ILE A 69 -5.42 9.13 13.25
CA ILE A 69 -5.85 7.90 12.57
C ILE A 69 -6.48 6.94 13.59
N PRO A 70 -7.69 6.40 13.32
CA PRO A 70 -8.31 5.37 14.16
C PRO A 70 -7.43 4.13 14.31
N ASN A 71 -7.45 3.51 15.51
CA ASN A 71 -6.67 2.32 15.86
C ASN A 71 -7.25 1.02 15.28
N GLN A 72 -7.89 1.12 14.14
CA GLN A 72 -8.43 -0.01 13.37
C GLN A 72 -8.61 0.40 11.91
N PRO A 73 -8.52 -0.55 10.97
CA PRO A 73 -8.80 -0.29 9.57
C PRO A 73 -10.23 0.26 9.38
N ASP A 74 -10.37 1.18 8.46
CA ASP A 74 -11.66 1.74 8.04
C ASP A 74 -11.81 1.71 6.51
N GLU A 75 -12.92 2.23 6.01
CA GLU A 75 -13.23 2.22 4.58
C GLU A 75 -12.38 3.21 3.78
N GLN A 76 -11.79 4.21 4.44
CA GLN A 76 -10.97 5.23 3.78
C GLN A 76 -9.57 4.71 3.39
N ARG A 77 -9.15 3.56 3.95
CA ARG A 77 -7.80 3.01 3.80
C ARG A 77 -7.86 1.57 3.33
N GLY A 78 -7.59 1.34 2.04
CA GLY A 78 -7.49 0.01 1.44
C GLY A 78 -6.08 -0.53 1.51
N ILE A 79 -5.92 -1.86 1.61
CA ILE A 79 -4.61 -2.51 1.58
C ILE A 79 -4.61 -3.74 0.67
N VAL A 80 -3.51 -3.92 -0.06
CA VAL A 80 -3.17 -5.14 -0.79
C VAL A 80 -1.84 -5.64 -0.25
N PHE A 81 -1.85 -6.83 0.35
CA PHE A 81 -0.66 -7.47 0.91
C PHE A 81 0.12 -8.25 -0.15
N GLN A 82 1.39 -8.52 0.12
CA GLN A 82 2.27 -9.35 -0.70
C GLN A 82 1.69 -10.76 -0.93
N LYS A 83 1.12 -11.37 0.10
CA LYS A 83 0.33 -12.60 -0.03
C LYS A 83 -1.14 -12.22 -0.21
N TYR A 84 -1.71 -12.63 -1.33
CA TYR A 84 -3.08 -12.26 -1.71
C TYR A 84 -4.08 -12.59 -0.60
N SER A 85 -4.76 -11.56 -0.10
CA SER A 85 -5.80 -11.71 0.94
C SER A 85 -7.15 -12.04 0.31
N VAL A 86 -7.17 -13.02 -0.60
CA VAL A 86 -8.41 -13.49 -1.23
C VAL A 86 -8.94 -14.74 -0.51
N PHE A 87 -10.24 -14.84 -0.37
CA PHE A 87 -10.91 -15.96 0.30
C PHE A 87 -11.02 -17.14 -0.66
N PRO A 88 -10.33 -18.28 -0.40
CA PRO A 88 -10.23 -19.40 -1.34
C PRO A 88 -11.56 -20.12 -1.58
N HIS A 89 -12.51 -20.00 -0.66
CA HIS A 89 -13.84 -20.62 -0.71
C HIS A 89 -14.91 -19.76 -1.39
N LEU A 90 -14.56 -18.54 -1.82
CA LEU A 90 -15.44 -17.64 -2.55
C LEU A 90 -14.98 -17.50 -4.01
N THR A 91 -15.92 -17.33 -4.92
CA THR A 91 -15.62 -16.97 -6.32
C THR A 91 -14.99 -15.56 -6.39
N ALA A 92 -14.46 -15.16 -7.55
CA ALA A 92 -13.96 -13.81 -7.75
C ALA A 92 -15.03 -12.76 -7.42
N LEU A 93 -16.26 -12.94 -7.92
CA LEU A 93 -17.39 -12.06 -7.60
C LEU A 93 -17.70 -12.07 -6.09
N GLY A 94 -17.74 -13.24 -5.46
CA GLY A 94 -17.96 -13.36 -4.02
C GLY A 94 -16.92 -12.65 -3.18
N ASN A 95 -15.64 -12.71 -3.58
CA ASN A 95 -14.54 -12.00 -2.91
C ASN A 95 -14.73 -10.47 -2.94
N VAL A 96 -15.11 -9.92 -4.08
CA VAL A 96 -15.32 -8.46 -4.20
C VAL A 96 -16.58 -8.02 -3.48
N MET A 97 -17.67 -8.77 -3.57
CA MET A 97 -18.93 -8.47 -2.85
C MET A 97 -18.73 -8.47 -1.33
N LEU A 98 -17.93 -9.39 -0.79
CA LEU A 98 -17.70 -9.52 0.66
C LEU A 98 -17.15 -8.22 1.27
N ALA A 99 -16.33 -7.47 0.53
CA ALA A 99 -15.77 -6.20 1.00
C ALA A 99 -16.85 -5.18 1.36
N ASP A 100 -17.97 -5.20 0.65
CA ASP A 100 -19.10 -4.28 0.85
C ASP A 100 -20.20 -4.88 1.77
N GLU A 101 -20.31 -6.21 1.82
CA GLU A 101 -21.31 -6.90 2.66
C GLU A 101 -21.12 -6.59 4.14
N PHE A 102 -19.86 -6.52 4.61
CA PHE A 102 -19.55 -6.20 6.01
C PHE A 102 -19.90 -4.76 6.39
N SER A 103 -19.89 -3.83 5.45
CA SER A 103 -20.20 -2.42 5.71
C SER A 103 -21.70 -2.15 5.82
N HIS A 104 -22.51 -2.89 5.06
CA HIS A 104 -23.96 -2.65 4.96
C HIS A 104 -24.82 -3.60 5.79
N SER A 105 -24.25 -4.68 6.33
CA SER A 105 -25.01 -5.65 7.11
C SER A 105 -24.93 -5.39 8.61
N LYS A 106 -26.03 -4.94 9.19
CA LYS A 106 -26.18 -4.81 10.65
C LYS A 106 -26.39 -6.15 11.38
N LEU A 107 -26.68 -7.24 10.64
CA LEU A 107 -26.96 -8.57 11.22
C LEU A 107 -26.46 -9.66 10.26
N LEU A 108 -25.56 -10.53 10.73
CA LEU A 108 -25.08 -11.75 10.05
C LEU A 108 -24.29 -11.59 8.74
N GLY A 109 -23.84 -10.40 8.33
CA GLY A 109 -23.02 -10.22 7.13
C GLY A 109 -23.73 -10.61 5.81
N LYS A 110 -25.06 -10.71 5.76
CA LYS A 110 -25.80 -11.06 4.56
C LYS A 110 -26.66 -9.90 4.05
N LEU A 111 -26.49 -9.58 2.78
CA LEU A 111 -27.34 -8.63 2.07
C LEU A 111 -28.54 -9.35 1.44
N PHE A 112 -29.69 -8.70 1.44
CA PHE A 112 -30.92 -9.24 0.85
C PHE A 112 -31.55 -8.24 -0.12
N GLY A 113 -32.29 -8.77 -1.09
CA GLY A 113 -33.13 -7.99 -1.98
C GLY A 113 -32.33 -7.01 -2.85
N LYS A 114 -32.81 -5.78 -2.92
CA LYS A 114 -32.32 -4.72 -3.80
C LYS A 114 -30.86 -4.35 -3.50
N THR A 115 -30.50 -4.26 -2.23
CA THR A 115 -29.12 -3.94 -1.79
C THR A 115 -28.10 -4.99 -2.26
N LYS A 116 -28.46 -6.28 -2.23
CA LYS A 116 -27.59 -7.34 -2.75
C LYS A 116 -27.36 -7.21 -4.26
N GLN A 117 -28.38 -6.83 -4.99
CA GLN A 117 -28.28 -6.65 -6.44
C GLN A 117 -27.39 -5.44 -6.78
N GLU A 118 -27.53 -4.32 -6.06
CA GLU A 118 -26.70 -3.13 -6.23
C GLU A 118 -25.21 -3.42 -5.93
N VAL A 119 -24.92 -4.15 -4.85
CA VAL A 119 -23.55 -4.57 -4.51
C VAL A 119 -22.98 -5.49 -5.57
N LYS A 120 -23.78 -6.42 -6.10
CA LYS A 120 -23.37 -7.32 -7.17
C LYS A 120 -22.99 -6.55 -8.44
N GLU A 121 -23.82 -5.62 -8.88
CA GLU A 121 -23.56 -4.80 -10.07
C GLU A 121 -22.29 -3.96 -9.91
N ARG A 122 -22.05 -3.37 -8.72
CA ARG A 122 -20.81 -2.66 -8.42
C ARG A 122 -19.59 -3.59 -8.44
N ALA A 123 -19.73 -4.80 -7.91
CA ALA A 123 -18.64 -5.80 -7.89
C ALA A 123 -18.32 -6.30 -9.31
N GLU A 124 -19.33 -6.53 -10.16
CA GLU A 124 -19.15 -6.89 -11.56
C GLU A 124 -18.44 -5.78 -12.34
N ALA A 125 -18.87 -4.53 -12.17
CA ALA A 125 -18.20 -3.37 -12.77
C ALA A 125 -16.74 -3.21 -12.28
N MET A 126 -16.46 -3.47 -10.99
CA MET A 126 -15.11 -3.43 -10.47
C MET A 126 -14.23 -4.53 -11.06
N LEU A 127 -14.76 -5.76 -11.20
CA LEU A 127 -14.04 -6.87 -11.84
C LEU A 127 -13.79 -6.62 -13.33
N GLU A 128 -14.71 -5.96 -14.03
CA GLU A 128 -14.48 -5.50 -15.40
C GLU A 128 -13.34 -4.50 -15.49
N ARG A 129 -13.29 -3.49 -14.60
CA ARG A 129 -12.22 -2.47 -14.55
C ARG A 129 -10.84 -3.07 -14.34
N VAL A 130 -10.72 -4.16 -13.57
CA VAL A 130 -9.44 -4.87 -13.40
C VAL A 130 -9.21 -5.98 -14.44
N GLY A 131 -10.10 -6.10 -15.46
CA GLY A 131 -9.96 -7.05 -16.55
C GLY A 131 -10.31 -8.49 -16.19
N LEU A 132 -11.18 -8.71 -15.21
CA LEU A 132 -11.60 -10.03 -14.72
C LEU A 132 -13.06 -10.38 -15.05
N SER A 133 -13.74 -9.69 -15.96
CA SER A 133 -15.13 -9.98 -16.37
C SER A 133 -15.34 -11.42 -16.83
N HIS A 134 -14.32 -12.05 -17.42
CA HIS A 134 -14.35 -13.44 -17.87
C HIS A 134 -14.19 -14.47 -16.76
N ALA A 135 -13.92 -14.06 -15.51
CA ALA A 135 -13.55 -14.91 -14.40
C ALA A 135 -14.45 -14.75 -13.15
N LEU A 136 -15.63 -14.12 -13.27
CA LEU A 136 -16.52 -13.80 -12.16
C LEU A 136 -16.84 -14.99 -11.24
N HIS A 137 -17.03 -16.18 -11.84
CA HIS A 137 -17.46 -17.38 -11.13
C HIS A 137 -16.30 -18.34 -10.83
N ARG A 138 -15.06 -17.98 -11.18
CA ARG A 138 -13.87 -18.78 -10.85
C ARG A 138 -13.45 -18.58 -9.40
N TYR A 139 -12.94 -19.64 -8.81
CA TYR A 139 -12.32 -19.60 -7.48
C TYR A 139 -10.86 -19.16 -7.57
N PRO A 140 -10.25 -18.62 -6.49
CA PRO A 140 -8.85 -18.18 -6.50
C PRO A 140 -7.85 -19.20 -7.00
N HIS A 141 -8.02 -20.48 -6.70
CA HIS A 141 -7.13 -21.56 -7.16
C HIS A 141 -7.20 -21.82 -8.68
N GLU A 142 -8.23 -21.33 -9.36
CA GLU A 142 -8.40 -21.40 -10.81
C GLU A 142 -7.85 -20.16 -11.54
N LEU A 143 -7.34 -19.18 -10.77
CA LEU A 143 -6.81 -17.92 -11.29
C LEU A 143 -5.27 -17.96 -11.30
N SER A 144 -4.67 -17.36 -12.34
CA SER A 144 -3.22 -17.11 -12.34
C SER A 144 -2.83 -16.12 -11.22
N GLY A 145 -1.53 -16.07 -10.86
CA GLY A 145 -1.05 -15.13 -9.85
C GLY A 145 -1.40 -13.67 -10.16
N GLY A 146 -1.26 -13.25 -11.43
CA GLY A 146 -1.66 -11.90 -11.85
C GLY A 146 -3.18 -11.67 -11.77
N MET A 147 -4.01 -12.67 -12.04
CA MET A 147 -5.46 -12.57 -11.87
C MET A 147 -5.84 -12.49 -10.38
N GLN A 148 -5.16 -13.25 -9.50
CA GLN A 148 -5.36 -13.14 -8.05
C GLN A 148 -4.97 -11.76 -7.53
N GLN A 149 -3.89 -11.17 -8.06
CA GLN A 149 -3.49 -9.81 -7.73
C GLN A 149 -4.53 -8.78 -8.17
N ARG A 150 -5.05 -8.88 -9.40
CA ARG A 150 -6.15 -8.05 -9.89
C ARG A 150 -7.39 -8.17 -9.01
N LEU A 151 -7.70 -9.39 -8.57
CA LEU A 151 -8.81 -9.65 -7.66
C LEU A 151 -8.60 -8.98 -6.28
N ALA A 152 -7.41 -9.06 -5.70
CA ALA A 152 -7.09 -8.40 -4.45
C ALA A 152 -7.18 -6.87 -4.54
N ILE A 153 -6.76 -6.29 -5.68
CA ILE A 153 -6.92 -4.86 -5.96
C ILE A 153 -8.40 -4.49 -6.08
N ALA A 154 -9.20 -5.26 -6.83
CA ALA A 154 -10.64 -5.03 -6.96
C ALA A 154 -11.35 -5.06 -5.60
N GLN A 155 -10.98 -6.02 -4.75
CA GLN A 155 -11.50 -6.16 -3.38
C GLN A 155 -11.16 -4.93 -2.52
N ALA A 156 -9.91 -4.45 -2.58
CA ALA A 156 -9.49 -3.26 -1.83
C ALA A 156 -10.19 -1.99 -2.31
N LEU A 157 -10.44 -1.86 -3.61
CA LEU A 157 -11.09 -0.69 -4.22
C LEU A 157 -12.61 -0.67 -4.07
N MET A 158 -13.24 -1.78 -3.73
CA MET A 158 -14.70 -1.88 -3.64
C MET A 158 -15.31 -0.88 -2.64
N LYS A 159 -14.56 -0.57 -1.58
CA LYS A 159 -14.92 0.43 -0.57
C LYS A 159 -14.61 1.88 -0.95
N GLN A 160 -14.07 2.12 -2.14
CA GLN A 160 -13.66 3.43 -2.64
C GLN A 160 -12.73 4.18 -1.66
N PRO A 161 -11.62 3.56 -1.24
CA PRO A 161 -10.71 4.16 -0.28
C PRO A 161 -10.09 5.44 -0.87
N ARG A 162 -9.75 6.39 -0.01
CA ARG A 162 -8.99 7.59 -0.39
C ARG A 162 -7.47 7.32 -0.38
N VAL A 163 -7.04 6.38 0.47
CA VAL A 163 -5.65 5.95 0.60
C VAL A 163 -5.55 4.46 0.29
N MET A 164 -4.66 4.09 -0.62
CA MET A 164 -4.39 2.70 -0.99
C MET A 164 -2.96 2.30 -0.63
N LEU A 165 -2.83 1.23 0.13
CA LEU A 165 -1.57 0.70 0.59
C LEU A 165 -1.24 -0.58 -0.19
N LEU A 166 -0.05 -0.65 -0.77
CA LEU A 166 0.42 -1.77 -1.58
C LEU A 166 1.74 -2.27 -0.98
N ASP A 167 1.73 -3.44 -0.38
CA ASP A 167 2.93 -4.03 0.22
C ASP A 167 3.53 -5.08 -0.71
N GLU A 168 4.59 -4.71 -1.44
CA GLU A 168 5.28 -5.51 -2.46
C GLU A 168 4.33 -6.21 -3.46
N PRO A 169 3.39 -5.47 -4.07
CA PRO A 169 2.26 -6.08 -4.78
C PRO A 169 2.67 -6.87 -6.02
N PHE A 170 3.85 -6.65 -6.59
CA PHE A 170 4.26 -7.23 -7.87
C PHE A 170 5.47 -8.16 -7.78
N GLY A 171 6.02 -8.36 -6.57
CA GLY A 171 7.25 -9.12 -6.34
C GLY A 171 7.22 -10.56 -6.86
N ALA A 172 6.06 -11.21 -6.80
CA ALA A 172 5.87 -12.60 -7.23
C ALA A 172 5.39 -12.77 -8.69
N LEU A 173 5.28 -11.67 -9.46
CA LEU A 173 4.74 -11.70 -10.82
C LEU A 173 5.85 -11.78 -11.88
N ASP A 174 5.56 -12.52 -12.96
CA ASP A 174 6.39 -12.53 -14.16
C ASP A 174 6.49 -11.13 -14.79
N PRO A 175 7.61 -10.81 -15.49
CA PRO A 175 7.87 -9.46 -16.01
C PRO A 175 6.76 -8.90 -16.92
N GLY A 176 6.14 -9.73 -17.77
CA GLY A 176 5.04 -9.31 -18.64
C GLY A 176 3.80 -8.94 -17.85
N ILE A 177 3.38 -9.80 -16.93
CA ILE A 177 2.21 -9.58 -16.05
C ILE A 177 2.45 -8.36 -15.15
N ARG A 178 3.69 -8.17 -14.67
CA ARG A 178 4.07 -7.00 -13.87
C ARG A 178 3.88 -5.70 -14.65
N ALA A 179 4.27 -5.67 -15.94
CA ALA A 179 4.08 -4.48 -16.77
C ALA A 179 2.59 -4.11 -16.95
N ASP A 180 1.72 -5.12 -17.15
CA ASP A 180 0.27 -4.93 -17.23
C ASP A 180 -0.32 -4.42 -15.92
N MET A 181 0.21 -4.90 -14.79
CA MET A 181 -0.22 -4.45 -13.46
C MET A 181 0.21 -3.00 -13.16
N HIS A 182 1.41 -2.60 -13.62
CA HIS A 182 1.86 -1.20 -13.54
C HIS A 182 0.89 -0.27 -14.27
N THR A 183 0.51 -0.65 -15.50
CA THR A 183 -0.46 0.12 -16.30
C THR A 183 -1.79 0.23 -15.57
N LEU A 184 -2.33 -0.89 -15.08
CA LEU A 184 -3.59 -0.94 -14.35
C LEU A 184 -3.58 -0.01 -13.11
N ILE A 185 -2.55 -0.11 -12.26
CA ILE A 185 -2.46 0.72 -11.05
C ILE A 185 -2.34 2.20 -11.40
N HIS A 186 -1.58 2.54 -12.44
CA HIS A 186 -1.42 3.91 -12.89
C HIS A 186 -2.74 4.50 -13.42
N GLU A 187 -3.50 3.73 -14.19
CA GLU A 187 -4.85 4.12 -14.68
C GLU A 187 -5.82 4.32 -13.52
N LEU A 188 -5.85 3.39 -12.56
CA LEU A 188 -6.71 3.50 -11.37
C LEU A 188 -6.35 4.72 -10.52
N TRP A 189 -5.05 4.98 -10.32
CA TRP A 189 -4.56 6.17 -9.62
C TRP A 189 -5.05 7.47 -10.27
N GLN A 190 -4.84 7.61 -11.57
CA GLN A 190 -5.25 8.81 -12.31
C GLN A 190 -6.77 9.01 -12.36
N GLN A 191 -7.53 7.93 -12.58
CA GLN A 191 -8.98 8.00 -12.73
C GLN A 191 -9.71 8.28 -11.42
N GLN A 192 -9.18 7.80 -10.29
CA GLN A 192 -9.86 7.88 -9.00
C GLN A 192 -9.29 8.94 -8.06
N GLY A 193 -8.15 9.57 -8.41
CA GLY A 193 -7.47 10.53 -7.53
C GLY A 193 -6.99 9.89 -6.21
N LEU A 194 -6.65 8.60 -6.25
CA LEU A 194 -6.18 7.86 -5.09
C LEU A 194 -4.86 8.43 -4.57
N THR A 195 -4.68 8.45 -3.24
CA THR A 195 -3.35 8.58 -2.66
C THR A 195 -2.80 7.18 -2.45
N ILE A 196 -1.65 6.87 -3.05
CA ILE A 196 -1.09 5.50 -3.03
C ILE A 196 0.24 5.49 -2.29
N PHE A 197 0.41 4.49 -1.40
CA PHE A 197 1.69 4.11 -0.83
C PHE A 197 2.04 2.72 -1.32
N MET A 198 3.13 2.58 -2.04
CA MET A 198 3.59 1.30 -2.56
C MET A 198 4.99 0.99 -2.05
N VAL A 199 5.10 -0.07 -1.25
CA VAL A 199 6.39 -0.64 -0.87
C VAL A 199 6.89 -1.52 -2.00
N THR A 200 8.12 -1.33 -2.41
CA THR A 200 8.82 -2.19 -3.37
C THR A 200 10.31 -2.28 -3.04
N HIS A 201 10.94 -3.38 -3.41
CA HIS A 201 12.38 -3.55 -3.37
C HIS A 201 13.04 -3.22 -4.73
N ASP A 202 12.23 -3.01 -5.78
CA ASP A 202 12.73 -2.63 -7.11
C ASP A 202 12.72 -1.10 -7.28
N LEU A 203 13.92 -0.50 -7.26
CA LEU A 203 14.09 0.94 -7.47
C LEU A 203 13.54 1.41 -8.81
N LYS A 204 13.69 0.61 -9.88
CA LYS A 204 13.19 0.99 -11.20
C LYS A 204 11.67 1.09 -11.20
N GLU A 205 11.02 0.18 -10.49
CA GLU A 205 9.59 0.20 -10.28
C GLU A 205 9.16 1.45 -9.49
N GLY A 206 9.89 1.77 -8.40
CA GLY A 206 9.66 2.94 -7.59
C GLY A 206 9.72 4.24 -8.40
N PHE A 207 10.75 4.40 -9.23
CA PHE A 207 10.89 5.56 -10.12
C PHE A 207 9.87 5.63 -11.24
N LYS A 208 9.42 4.48 -11.74
CA LYS A 208 8.50 4.43 -12.88
C LYS A 208 7.06 4.79 -12.49
N LEU A 209 6.62 4.37 -11.31
CA LEU A 209 5.22 4.46 -10.91
C LEU A 209 4.91 5.66 -10.02
N GLY A 210 5.84 6.02 -9.13
CA GLY A 210 5.60 7.05 -8.13
C GLY A 210 5.62 8.48 -8.70
N SER A 211 4.88 9.36 -8.06
CA SER A 211 5.08 10.82 -8.15
C SER A 211 6.10 11.31 -7.12
N ARG A 212 6.38 10.49 -6.10
CA ARG A 212 7.30 10.77 -5.00
C ARG A 212 7.95 9.48 -4.51
N LEU A 213 9.24 9.51 -4.24
CA LEU A 213 10.02 8.36 -3.77
C LEU A 213 10.54 8.63 -2.37
N TRP A 214 10.31 7.70 -1.45
CA TRP A 214 10.92 7.66 -0.13
C TRP A 214 11.90 6.52 0.00
N VAL A 215 13.06 6.83 0.56
CA VAL A 215 14.06 5.82 0.93
C VAL A 215 14.07 5.66 2.44
N PHE A 216 13.73 4.46 2.91
CA PHE A 216 13.84 4.09 4.32
C PHE A 216 15.20 3.45 4.57
N ASP A 217 15.96 4.01 5.51
CA ASP A 217 17.27 3.49 5.87
C ASP A 217 17.57 3.69 7.36
N LYS A 218 18.39 2.81 7.94
CA LYS A 218 18.96 2.97 9.29
C LYS A 218 20.28 3.74 9.19
N ILE A 219 20.24 5.05 9.40
CA ILE A 219 21.44 5.92 9.32
C ILE A 219 22.41 5.62 10.47
N ARG A 220 21.86 5.25 11.64
CA ARG A 220 22.63 4.99 12.85
C ARG A 220 22.71 3.48 13.08
N HIS A 221 23.91 3.00 13.31
CA HIS A 221 24.15 1.60 13.62
C HIS A 221 25.03 1.51 14.88
N ASP A 222 24.60 0.68 15.83
CA ASP A 222 25.38 0.33 17.00
C ASP A 222 25.67 -1.18 16.93
N PRO A 223 26.93 -1.60 16.67
CA PRO A 223 27.27 -3.02 16.55
C PRO A 223 26.98 -3.83 17.82
N HIS A 224 26.92 -3.17 18.99
CA HIS A 224 26.65 -3.82 20.28
C HIS A 224 25.16 -3.80 20.66
N ALA A 225 24.35 -3.00 19.96
CA ALA A 225 22.91 -2.88 20.17
C ALA A 225 22.20 -2.52 18.85
N PRO A 226 22.16 -3.44 17.87
CA PRO A 226 21.62 -3.16 16.53
C PRO A 226 20.12 -2.80 16.54
N GLU A 227 19.40 -3.17 17.60
CA GLU A 227 17.99 -2.84 17.85
C GLU A 227 17.75 -1.41 18.33
N ARG A 228 18.80 -0.68 18.77
CA ARG A 228 18.69 0.63 19.41
C ARG A 228 18.15 1.73 18.51
N PHE A 229 18.44 1.66 17.22
CA PHE A 229 18.09 2.69 16.25
C PHE A 229 17.10 2.15 15.20
N GLY A 230 16.10 2.97 14.86
CA GLY A 230 15.11 2.69 13.84
C GLY A 230 15.47 3.28 12.48
N ALA A 231 14.72 2.88 11.45
CA ALA A 231 14.81 3.50 10.15
C ALA A 231 14.15 4.87 10.13
N GLN A 232 14.68 5.74 9.28
CA GLN A 232 14.17 7.07 8.97
C GLN A 232 13.91 7.17 7.47
N ILE A 233 13.20 8.20 7.05
CA ILE A 233 13.15 8.60 5.64
C ILE A 233 14.40 9.42 5.36
N THR A 234 15.36 8.83 4.66
CA THR A 234 16.65 9.46 4.34
C THR A 234 16.61 10.31 3.08
N TYR A 235 15.75 9.91 2.14
CA TYR A 235 15.48 10.66 0.92
C TYR A 235 13.98 10.76 0.72
N ASP A 236 13.54 11.95 0.38
CA ASP A 236 12.16 12.30 0.02
C ASP A 236 12.22 13.09 -1.28
N ILE A 237 11.95 12.43 -2.40
CA ILE A 237 12.24 12.92 -3.74
C ILE A 237 10.95 13.05 -4.53
N ALA A 238 10.60 14.26 -4.96
CA ALA A 238 9.53 14.48 -5.94
C ALA A 238 9.99 13.98 -7.32
N LEU A 239 9.22 13.08 -7.90
CA LEU A 239 9.49 12.49 -9.21
C LEU A 239 8.73 13.26 -10.29
N ASN A 240 9.22 14.45 -10.60
CA ASN A 240 8.69 15.26 -11.73
C ASN A 240 9.27 14.71 -13.03
N HIS A 241 8.85 13.60 -13.57
CA HIS A 241 9.23 13.00 -14.88
C HIS A 241 10.51 13.55 -15.58
N GLN A 242 11.28 14.40 -14.92
CA GLN A 242 12.58 14.93 -15.30
C GLN A 242 13.66 14.08 -14.65
N GLN A 243 14.61 13.69 -15.43
CA GLN A 243 15.73 12.79 -15.13
C GLN A 243 16.39 13.15 -13.80
N LEU A 244 16.26 12.25 -12.81
CA LEU A 244 17.19 12.23 -11.68
C LEU A 244 18.61 12.08 -12.22
N GLY A 245 19.54 12.85 -11.69
CA GLY A 245 20.95 12.76 -12.07
C GLY A 245 21.48 11.35 -11.82
N ALA A 246 22.39 10.87 -12.68
CA ALA A 246 23.01 9.54 -12.51
C ALA A 246 23.71 9.40 -11.14
N GLN A 247 24.05 10.51 -10.49
CA GLN A 247 24.67 10.54 -9.15
C GLN A 247 23.64 10.23 -8.06
N ASP A 248 22.44 10.84 -8.11
CA ASP A 248 21.36 10.60 -7.14
C ASP A 248 20.94 9.13 -7.13
N LEU A 249 20.85 8.51 -8.32
CA LEU A 249 20.55 7.09 -8.46
C LEU A 249 21.62 6.20 -7.81
N LYS A 250 22.91 6.54 -7.96
CA LYS A 250 24.01 5.81 -7.33
C LYS A 250 24.00 5.94 -5.82
N ASP A 251 23.72 7.13 -5.29
CA ASP A 251 23.69 7.40 -3.85
C ASP A 251 22.55 6.66 -3.17
N ILE A 252 21.36 6.62 -3.80
CA ILE A 252 20.22 5.83 -3.35
C ILE A 252 20.53 4.34 -3.39
N GLN A 253 21.13 3.83 -4.48
CA GLN A 253 21.53 2.43 -4.58
C GLN A 253 22.56 2.04 -3.53
N HIS A 254 23.53 2.92 -3.22
CA HIS A 254 24.50 2.70 -2.16
C HIS A 254 23.87 2.65 -0.76
N SER A 255 22.92 3.53 -0.48
CA SER A 255 22.18 3.58 0.78
C SER A 255 21.45 2.25 1.02
N ILE A 256 20.69 1.78 0.02
CA ILE A 256 19.94 0.52 0.13
C ILE A 256 20.88 -0.68 0.33
N LYS A 257 22.00 -0.77 -0.41
CA LYS A 257 22.97 -1.86 -0.28
C LYS A 257 23.67 -1.88 1.07
N ARG A 258 23.95 -0.72 1.71
CA ARG A 258 24.51 -0.68 3.07
C ARG A 258 23.54 -1.27 4.08
N GLY A 259 22.25 -0.96 3.96
CA GLY A 259 21.23 -1.50 4.86
C GLY A 259 20.98 -3.02 4.70
N GLU A 260 21.38 -3.63 3.56
CA GLU A 260 21.32 -5.08 3.35
C GLU A 260 22.52 -5.83 3.97
N GLN A 261 23.60 -5.13 4.28
CA GLN A 261 24.86 -5.70 4.82
C GLN A 261 25.01 -5.47 6.34
N ALA A 262 24.14 -4.70 6.94
CA ALA A 262 24.11 -4.39 8.37
C ALA A 262 23.08 -5.25 9.11
#